data_be794fca48b2a0677d02d34e986f08d1
#
_entry.id   be794fca48b2a0677d02d34e986f08d1
#
_cell.length_a   1.000
_cell.length_b   1.000
_cell.length_c   1.000
_cell.angle_alpha   90.00
_cell.angle_beta   90.00
_cell.angle_gamma   90.00
#
_symmetry.space_group_name_H-M   'P 1'
#
loop_
_entity.id
_entity.type
_entity.pdbx_description
1 polymer ?
#
loop_
_entity_poly.entity_id
_entity_poly.type
_entity_poly.pdbx_seq_one_letter_code
_entity_poly.pdbx_strand_id
1 'polypeptide(L)'
;AKKIRDFTMGGGFLFAMCSATDTYDIALAAEGIDICERMYDGDAADPQAQEKLNFDNSFAFQDFRLVRDPYQYEFSDIDNNFPDRGLRQDNDYFTIFQFSAKWDPIPTMLTQNHTRVIKGFYGQTTGFKKKLVKPDVVVMGENVDIKETKYLHGVFGKGFWTFYGGHDPEDYQHTVGEEPTDLNLHPNSPGFRLILNNILFPAAKKKKQKT
;
A
#
# COMPACT_ATOMS: atom_id res chain seq x y z
N ALA A 1 13.71 -6.95 -2.90
CA ALA A 1 13.43 -5.79 -2.04
C ALA A 1 14.60 -4.80 -2.03
N LYS A 2 15.86 -5.20 -1.69
CA LYS A 2 17.05 -4.32 -1.53
C LYS A 2 17.29 -3.39 -2.71
N LYS A 3 17.34 -3.91 -3.95
CA LYS A 3 17.57 -3.08 -5.15
C LYS A 3 16.51 -2.00 -5.35
N ILE A 4 15.25 -2.30 -5.01
CA ILE A 4 14.15 -1.33 -5.05
C ILE A 4 14.35 -0.27 -3.97
N ARG A 5 14.71 -0.68 -2.75
CA ARG A 5 15.06 0.24 -1.65
C ARG A 5 16.19 1.20 -2.07
N ASP A 6 17.27 0.65 -2.62
CA ASP A 6 18.44 1.44 -3.03
C ASP A 6 18.10 2.42 -4.17
N PHE A 7 17.25 1.99 -5.12
CA PHE A 7 16.71 2.86 -6.16
C PHE A 7 15.90 4.02 -5.57
N THR A 8 15.00 3.73 -4.63
CA THR A 8 14.19 4.77 -3.97
C THR A 8 15.08 5.71 -3.15
N MET A 9 16.03 5.15 -2.38
CA MET A 9 17.00 5.94 -1.60
C MET A 9 17.80 6.89 -2.48
N GLY A 10 18.16 6.47 -3.71
CA GLY A 10 18.90 7.26 -4.70
C GLY A 10 18.09 8.39 -5.34
N GLY A 11 16.77 8.46 -5.14
CA GLY A 11 15.90 9.49 -5.72
C GLY A 11 14.81 8.93 -6.63
N GLY A 12 14.64 7.60 -6.66
CA GLY A 12 13.57 6.94 -7.42
C GLY A 12 12.19 7.12 -6.78
N PHE A 13 11.17 6.82 -7.55
CA PHE A 13 9.78 6.75 -7.08
C PHE A 13 9.29 5.30 -7.12
N LEU A 14 8.83 4.80 -5.99
CA LEU A 14 8.18 3.50 -5.87
C LEU A 14 6.67 3.69 -5.74
N PHE A 15 5.91 3.09 -6.64
CA PHE A 15 4.47 2.94 -6.52
C PHE A 15 4.14 1.45 -6.42
N ALA A 16 3.62 1.01 -5.28
CA ALA A 16 3.22 -0.37 -5.04
C ALA A 16 1.74 -0.45 -4.68
N MET A 17 1.10 -1.53 -5.12
CA MET A 17 -0.32 -1.77 -4.91
C MET A 17 -0.55 -3.19 -4.39
N CYS A 18 -1.66 -3.38 -3.69
CA CYS A 18 -2.12 -4.69 -3.22
C CYS A 18 -1.04 -5.37 -2.36
N SER A 19 -0.88 -6.68 -2.51
CA SER A 19 0.12 -7.47 -1.77
C SER A 19 1.58 -7.08 -2.04
N ALA A 20 1.86 -6.30 -3.09
CA ALA A 20 3.20 -5.76 -3.29
C ALA A 20 3.63 -4.75 -2.22
N THR A 21 2.70 -4.20 -1.45
CA THR A 21 2.97 -3.21 -0.40
C THR A 21 3.49 -3.86 0.87
N ASP A 22 2.71 -4.73 1.47
CA ASP A 22 3.04 -5.43 2.72
C ASP A 22 4.15 -6.46 2.53
N THR A 23 4.12 -7.27 1.46
CA THR A 23 5.19 -8.24 1.16
C THR A 23 6.54 -7.55 0.95
N TYR A 24 6.56 -6.35 0.38
CA TYR A 24 7.79 -5.58 0.24
C TYR A 24 8.36 -5.16 1.61
N ASP A 25 7.52 -4.62 2.48
CA ASP A 25 7.93 -4.20 3.83
C ASP A 25 8.31 -5.40 4.72
N ILE A 26 7.59 -6.52 4.61
CA ILE A 26 7.95 -7.78 5.28
C ILE A 26 9.36 -8.22 4.84
N ALA A 27 9.63 -8.22 3.53
CA ALA A 27 10.93 -8.63 3.00
C ALA A 27 12.08 -7.70 3.43
N LEU A 28 11.81 -6.42 3.66
CA LEU A 28 12.81 -5.49 4.20
C LEU A 28 13.00 -5.67 5.70
N ALA A 29 11.94 -5.81 6.47
CA ALA A 29 12.02 -6.02 7.92
C ALA A 29 12.69 -7.36 8.26
N ALA A 30 12.51 -8.37 7.41
CA ALA A 30 13.10 -9.71 7.55
C ALA A 30 14.47 -9.86 6.86
N GLU A 31 15.15 -8.77 6.55
CA GLU A 31 16.46 -8.84 5.87
C GLU A 31 17.48 -9.70 6.64
N GLY A 32 17.90 -10.82 6.01
CA GLY A 32 18.86 -11.75 6.62
C GLY A 32 18.24 -12.73 7.63
N ILE A 33 16.93 -12.78 7.74
CA ILE A 33 16.18 -13.68 8.60
C ILE A 33 15.40 -14.65 7.71
N ASP A 34 15.49 -15.92 8.00
CA ASP A 34 14.66 -16.92 7.33
C ASP A 34 13.24 -16.92 7.92
N ILE A 35 12.28 -16.46 7.11
CA ILE A 35 10.85 -16.44 7.45
C ILE A 35 10.05 -17.47 6.64
N CYS A 36 10.74 -18.25 5.77
CA CYS A 36 10.10 -19.20 4.87
C CYS A 36 9.89 -20.53 5.57
N GLU A 37 8.68 -21.08 5.48
CA GLU A 37 8.39 -22.38 6.07
C GLU A 37 8.90 -23.52 5.18
N ARG A 38 9.34 -24.60 5.82
CA ARG A 38 9.99 -25.77 5.20
C ARG A 38 9.27 -26.33 3.97
N MET A 39 7.95 -26.17 3.90
CA MET A 39 7.19 -26.67 2.75
C MET A 39 7.48 -25.92 1.46
N TYR A 40 8.04 -24.71 1.53
CA TYR A 40 8.31 -23.87 0.37
C TYR A 40 9.73 -23.99 -0.16
N ASP A 41 10.73 -24.17 0.72
CA ASP A 41 12.14 -24.14 0.36
C ASP A 41 12.97 -25.35 0.89
N GLY A 42 12.39 -26.15 1.80
CA GLY A 42 12.97 -27.43 2.24
C GLY A 42 13.67 -27.39 3.59
N ASP A 43 13.94 -26.21 4.16
CA ASP A 43 14.47 -26.04 5.53
C ASP A 43 13.48 -25.30 6.44
N ALA A 44 13.72 -25.31 7.73
CA ALA A 44 12.80 -24.72 8.69
C ALA A 44 13.10 -23.25 8.86
N ALA A 45 12.07 -22.41 8.84
CA ALA A 45 12.18 -21.01 9.16
C ALA A 45 12.78 -20.79 10.57
N ASP A 46 13.45 -19.64 10.75
CA ASP A 46 13.99 -19.24 12.06
C ASP A 46 12.84 -19.19 13.10
N PRO A 47 12.92 -19.99 14.19
CA PRO A 47 11.87 -20.01 15.20
C PRO A 47 11.70 -18.66 15.93
N GLN A 48 12.73 -17.82 15.91
CA GLN A 48 12.73 -16.47 16.50
C GLN A 48 12.60 -15.36 15.42
N ALA A 49 12.12 -15.69 14.23
CA ALA A 49 11.99 -14.72 13.14
C ALA A 49 11.23 -13.46 13.54
N GLN A 50 10.12 -13.61 14.27
CA GLN A 50 9.29 -12.49 14.72
C GLN A 50 10.05 -11.48 15.58
N GLU A 51 10.85 -11.97 16.52
CA GLU A 51 11.61 -11.14 17.47
C GLU A 51 12.82 -10.46 16.82
N LYS A 52 13.26 -10.98 15.67
CA LYS A 52 14.43 -10.46 14.94
C LYS A 52 14.06 -9.43 13.88
N LEU A 53 12.77 -9.24 13.59
CA LEU A 53 12.34 -8.26 12.58
C LEU A 53 12.89 -6.87 12.90
N ASN A 54 13.45 -6.23 11.89
CA ASN A 54 13.91 -4.84 11.99
C ASN A 54 12.98 -3.91 11.20
N PHE A 55 12.04 -3.32 11.91
CA PHE A 55 11.06 -2.39 11.31
C PHE A 55 11.67 -1.08 10.82
N ASP A 56 12.88 -0.70 11.21
CA ASP A 56 13.57 0.48 10.67
C ASP A 56 13.87 0.33 9.17
N ASN A 57 13.96 -0.91 8.68
CA ASN A 57 14.18 -1.20 7.26
C ASN A 57 12.92 -1.07 6.41
N SER A 58 11.73 -1.22 6.98
CA SER A 58 10.46 -1.12 6.26
C SER A 58 10.10 0.33 5.92
N PHE A 59 9.26 0.52 4.91
CA PHE A 59 8.85 1.85 4.46
C PHE A 59 7.63 2.36 5.25
N ALA A 60 6.56 1.60 5.29
CA ALA A 60 5.26 2.05 5.79
C ALA A 60 4.87 1.45 7.14
N PHE A 61 5.27 0.21 7.43
CA PHE A 61 4.69 -0.56 8.52
C PHE A 61 5.69 -0.93 9.61
N GLN A 62 5.20 -1.00 10.85
CA GLN A 62 5.93 -1.45 12.02
C GLN A 62 5.04 -2.29 12.92
N ASP A 63 5.66 -3.05 13.85
CA ASP A 63 4.99 -3.84 14.89
C ASP A 63 4.00 -4.89 14.37
N PHE A 64 4.10 -5.25 13.09
CA PHE A 64 3.28 -6.30 12.50
C PHE A 64 3.77 -7.69 12.90
N ARG A 65 2.85 -8.65 12.85
CA ARG A 65 3.12 -10.07 13.11
C ARG A 65 3.18 -10.84 11.80
N LEU A 66 4.19 -11.71 11.69
CA LEU A 66 4.27 -12.66 10.59
C LEU A 66 3.16 -13.72 10.72
N VAL A 67 2.53 -14.04 9.61
CA VAL A 67 1.65 -15.21 9.47
C VAL A 67 2.44 -16.28 8.73
N ARG A 68 2.75 -17.37 9.45
CA ARG A 68 3.59 -18.46 8.95
C ARG A 68 2.79 -19.73 8.65
N ASP A 69 1.50 -19.70 8.90
CA ASP A 69 0.62 -20.83 8.61
C ASP A 69 0.44 -20.97 7.08
N PRO A 70 0.90 -22.07 6.46
CA PRO A 70 0.84 -22.26 5.02
C PRO A 70 -0.59 -22.40 4.48
N TYR A 71 -1.57 -22.60 5.34
CA TYR A 71 -2.98 -22.64 4.95
C TYR A 71 -3.66 -21.28 4.96
N GLN A 72 -2.94 -20.23 5.39
CA GLN A 72 -3.42 -18.87 5.33
C GLN A 72 -2.75 -18.12 4.18
N TYR A 73 -3.56 -17.42 3.39
CA TYR A 73 -3.09 -16.71 2.21
C TYR A 73 -2.63 -15.26 2.54
N GLU A 74 -2.21 -15.04 3.76
CA GLU A 74 -1.63 -13.79 4.23
C GLU A 74 -0.27 -14.06 4.86
N PHE A 75 0.67 -13.13 4.70
CA PHE A 75 2.03 -13.27 5.24
C PHE A 75 2.25 -12.47 6.52
N SER A 76 1.33 -11.58 6.83
CA SER A 76 1.32 -10.78 8.06
C SER A 76 -0.08 -10.34 8.46
N ASP A 77 -0.19 -9.68 9.59
CA ASP A 77 -1.43 -9.06 10.06
C ASP A 77 -1.59 -7.58 9.64
N ILE A 78 -0.86 -7.14 8.62
CA ILE A 78 -0.95 -5.75 8.12
C ILE A 78 -2.32 -5.48 7.51
N ASP A 79 -2.85 -6.42 6.71
CA ASP A 79 -4.15 -6.27 6.08
C ASP A 79 -5.26 -6.10 7.12
N ASN A 80 -6.08 -5.08 6.95
CA ASN A 80 -7.18 -4.78 7.87
C ASN A 80 -8.28 -5.86 7.85
N ASN A 81 -8.41 -6.59 6.76
CA ASN A 81 -9.39 -7.65 6.59
C ASN A 81 -8.91 -9.02 7.10
N PHE A 82 -7.67 -9.13 7.53
CA PHE A 82 -7.14 -10.36 8.10
C PHE A 82 -7.32 -10.38 9.64
N PRO A 83 -7.76 -11.50 10.26
CA PRO A 83 -8.16 -12.77 9.62
C PRO A 83 -9.60 -12.79 9.11
N ASP A 84 -10.42 -11.82 9.46
CA ASP A 84 -11.89 -11.91 9.34
C ASP A 84 -12.43 -11.67 7.93
N ARG A 85 -11.62 -11.09 7.04
CA ARG A 85 -11.98 -10.72 5.65
C ARG A 85 -13.42 -10.19 5.53
N GLY A 86 -13.80 -9.31 6.49
CA GLY A 86 -15.15 -8.76 6.58
C GLY A 86 -15.46 -7.65 5.57
N LEU A 87 -14.59 -7.42 4.59
CA LEU A 87 -14.81 -6.42 3.57
C LEU A 87 -16.01 -6.79 2.71
N ARG A 88 -16.90 -5.83 2.53
CA ARG A 88 -18.11 -5.95 1.70
C ARG A 88 -18.22 -4.70 0.84
N GLN A 89 -18.97 -4.81 -0.25
CA GLN A 89 -19.18 -3.71 -1.19
C GLN A 89 -19.73 -2.43 -0.53
N ASP A 90 -20.50 -2.56 0.52
CA ASP A 90 -21.09 -1.43 1.25
C ASP A 90 -20.10 -0.70 2.17
N ASN A 91 -19.02 -1.37 2.61
CA ASN A 91 -17.98 -0.78 3.45
C ASN A 91 -16.63 -0.60 2.74
N ASP A 92 -16.51 -1.00 1.46
CA ASP A 92 -15.33 -0.78 0.66
C ASP A 92 -15.32 0.62 0.05
N TYR A 93 -15.00 1.59 0.89
CA TYR A 93 -14.76 2.97 0.48
C TYR A 93 -13.69 3.60 1.36
N PHE A 94 -13.09 4.66 0.90
CA PHE A 94 -12.18 5.48 1.70
C PHE A 94 -12.31 6.95 1.32
N THR A 95 -11.91 7.82 2.23
CA THR A 95 -11.93 9.25 2.04
C THR A 95 -10.52 9.78 1.84
N ILE A 96 -10.31 10.55 0.77
CA ILE A 96 -9.05 11.22 0.48
C ILE A 96 -8.94 12.48 1.34
N PHE A 97 -7.77 12.68 1.97
CA PHE A 97 -7.46 13.91 2.65
C PHE A 97 -7.31 15.10 1.69
N GLN A 98 -7.67 16.28 2.15
CA GLN A 98 -7.42 17.52 1.43
C GLN A 98 -6.09 18.11 1.86
N PHE A 99 -5.17 18.16 0.92
CA PHE A 99 -3.87 18.81 1.11
C PHE A 99 -3.85 20.19 0.44
N SER A 100 -3.08 21.10 0.99
CA SER A 100 -2.88 22.43 0.40
C SER A 100 -1.72 22.40 -0.58
N ALA A 101 -1.95 22.80 -1.82
CA ALA A 101 -0.88 22.93 -2.82
C ALA A 101 0.21 23.94 -2.41
N LYS A 102 -0.08 24.81 -1.47
CA LYS A 102 0.88 25.78 -0.91
C LYS A 102 1.83 25.12 0.09
N TRP A 103 1.33 24.22 0.94
CA TRP A 103 2.07 23.64 2.06
C TRP A 103 2.50 22.20 1.80
N ASP A 104 1.68 21.45 1.07
CA ASP A 104 1.82 20.01 0.86
C ASP A 104 1.77 19.67 -0.65
N PRO A 105 2.72 20.17 -1.46
CA PRO A 105 2.61 20.08 -2.92
C PRO A 105 2.59 18.63 -3.45
N ILE A 106 3.32 17.72 -2.83
CA ILE A 106 3.39 16.31 -3.28
C ILE A 106 2.11 15.56 -2.94
N PRO A 107 1.65 15.51 -1.69
CA PRO A 107 0.37 14.90 -1.35
C PRO A 107 -0.80 15.49 -2.15
N THR A 108 -0.83 16.80 -2.35
CA THR A 108 -1.87 17.47 -3.14
C THR A 108 -1.91 16.95 -4.57
N MET A 109 -0.76 16.77 -5.22
CA MET A 109 -0.69 16.26 -6.59
C MET A 109 -1.20 14.82 -6.68
N LEU A 110 -0.85 13.98 -5.70
CA LEU A 110 -1.22 12.57 -5.67
C LEU A 110 -2.70 12.35 -5.35
N THR A 111 -3.31 13.24 -4.55
CA THR A 111 -4.72 13.13 -4.15
C THR A 111 -5.67 14.02 -4.97
N GLN A 112 -5.16 14.74 -5.97
CA GLN A 112 -5.99 15.59 -6.82
C GLN A 112 -7.04 14.76 -7.58
N ASN A 113 -8.32 14.98 -7.24
CA ASN A 113 -9.44 14.21 -7.78
C ASN A 113 -10.72 15.06 -7.84
N HIS A 114 -11.72 14.59 -8.57
CA HIS A 114 -13.03 15.24 -8.68
C HIS A 114 -14.01 14.80 -7.57
N THR A 115 -13.66 13.79 -6.78
CA THR A 115 -14.42 13.36 -5.60
C THR A 115 -13.47 12.98 -4.46
N ARG A 116 -13.95 13.12 -3.23
CA ARG A 116 -13.19 12.75 -2.03
C ARG A 116 -13.47 11.34 -1.55
N VAL A 117 -14.64 10.81 -1.84
CA VAL A 117 -15.03 9.45 -1.45
C VAL A 117 -14.79 8.53 -2.64
N ILE A 118 -13.93 7.58 -2.44
CA ILE A 118 -13.53 6.59 -3.44
C ILE A 118 -14.09 5.25 -3.02
N LYS A 119 -14.76 4.57 -3.92
CA LYS A 119 -15.27 3.22 -3.72
C LYS A 119 -14.40 2.22 -4.46
N GLY A 120 -14.35 1.01 -3.95
CA GLY A 120 -13.59 -0.08 -4.55
C GLY A 120 -12.10 -0.02 -4.21
N PHE A 121 -11.31 -0.67 -4.99
CA PHE A 121 -9.94 -1.09 -4.78
C PHE A 121 -9.86 -2.42 -4.05
N TYR A 122 -10.46 -3.42 -4.66
CA TYR A 122 -10.33 -4.78 -4.20
C TYR A 122 -8.95 -5.35 -4.54
N GLY A 123 -8.51 -6.34 -3.80
CA GLY A 123 -7.24 -7.02 -4.00
C GLY A 123 -6.93 -7.95 -2.84
N GLN A 124 -5.83 -8.67 -2.91
CA GLN A 124 -5.40 -9.56 -1.83
C GLN A 124 -5.18 -8.76 -0.53
N THR A 125 -4.35 -7.73 -0.58
CA THR A 125 -4.18 -6.76 0.50
C THR A 125 -5.02 -5.54 0.16
N THR A 126 -6.20 -5.45 0.75
CA THR A 126 -7.20 -4.44 0.39
C THR A 126 -7.00 -3.12 1.13
N GLY A 127 -6.50 -3.18 2.36
CA GLY A 127 -6.23 -2.01 3.18
C GLY A 127 -5.36 -2.37 4.38
N PHE A 128 -4.92 -1.37 5.12
CA PHE A 128 -3.92 -1.54 6.15
C PHE A 128 -4.46 -1.15 7.52
N LYS A 129 -4.13 -1.94 8.55
CA LYS A 129 -4.44 -1.58 9.94
C LYS A 129 -3.72 -0.29 10.33
N LYS A 130 -4.47 0.76 10.59
CA LYS A 130 -3.92 2.10 10.91
C LYS A 130 -2.89 2.08 12.04
N LYS A 131 -3.06 1.21 13.03
CA LYS A 131 -2.15 1.08 14.18
C LYS A 131 -0.74 0.58 13.83
N LEU A 132 -0.58 -0.07 12.66
CA LEU A 132 0.70 -0.61 12.19
C LEU A 132 1.45 0.34 11.24
N VAL A 133 0.82 1.45 10.85
CA VAL A 133 1.45 2.47 10.01
C VAL A 133 2.40 3.30 10.86
N LYS A 134 3.63 3.51 10.36
CA LYS A 134 4.63 4.34 11.03
C LYS A 134 4.17 5.78 11.18
N PRO A 135 4.57 6.49 12.25
CA PRO A 135 4.05 7.84 12.55
C PRO A 135 4.52 8.92 11.56
N ASP A 136 5.60 8.70 10.83
CA ASP A 136 6.14 9.61 9.82
C ASP A 136 5.54 9.41 8.42
N VAL A 137 4.68 8.41 8.25
CA VAL A 137 3.99 8.14 7.00
C VAL A 137 2.80 9.07 6.81
N VAL A 138 2.71 9.65 5.63
CA VAL A 138 1.57 10.49 5.25
C VAL A 138 0.40 9.61 4.82
N VAL A 139 -0.69 9.65 5.59
CA VAL A 139 -1.95 8.99 5.22
C VAL A 139 -2.69 9.90 4.24
N MET A 140 -2.86 9.47 3.00
CA MET A 140 -3.56 10.21 1.95
C MET A 140 -5.02 9.80 1.80
N GLY A 141 -5.37 8.59 2.22
CA GLY A 141 -6.74 8.08 2.20
C GLY A 141 -6.98 7.04 3.27
N GLU A 142 -8.13 7.13 3.94
CA GLU A 142 -8.50 6.19 5.01
C GLU A 142 -10.01 5.99 5.09
N ASN A 143 -10.40 4.85 5.65
CA ASN A 143 -11.74 4.59 6.13
C ASN A 143 -11.72 4.64 7.67
N VAL A 144 -12.30 5.71 8.23
CA VAL A 144 -12.27 5.97 9.68
C VAL A 144 -13.14 4.97 10.43
N ASP A 145 -14.25 4.55 9.83
CA ASP A 145 -15.25 3.69 10.48
C ASP A 145 -14.69 2.31 10.83
N ILE A 146 -13.83 1.78 9.99
CA ILE A 146 -13.16 0.49 10.18
C ILE A 146 -11.68 0.62 10.57
N LYS A 147 -11.19 1.83 10.84
CA LYS A 147 -9.80 2.14 11.22
C LYS A 147 -8.76 1.63 10.20
N GLU A 148 -9.11 1.70 8.93
CA GLU A 148 -8.29 1.30 7.81
C GLU A 148 -7.60 2.50 7.18
N THR A 149 -6.32 2.36 6.85
CA THR A 149 -5.65 3.23 5.90
C THR A 149 -5.51 2.51 4.57
N LYS A 150 -5.67 3.22 3.46
CA LYS A 150 -5.68 2.61 2.14
C LYS A 150 -4.67 3.21 1.18
N TYR A 151 -4.31 4.47 1.40
CA TYR A 151 -3.42 5.22 0.53
C TYR A 151 -2.38 5.95 1.36
N LEU A 152 -1.12 5.53 1.24
CA LEU A 152 0.01 5.96 2.04
C LEU A 152 1.10 6.56 1.16
N HIS A 153 1.82 7.55 1.70
CA HIS A 153 2.94 8.17 1.02
C HIS A 153 4.07 8.45 2.00
N GLY A 154 5.31 8.35 1.53
CA GLY A 154 6.46 8.69 2.33
C GLY A 154 7.69 9.07 1.51
N VAL A 155 8.69 9.56 2.22
CA VAL A 155 10.01 9.87 1.69
C VAL A 155 10.98 8.81 2.18
N PHE A 156 11.88 8.36 1.32
CA PHE A 156 12.95 7.46 1.71
C PHE A 156 14.26 7.88 1.04
N GLY A 157 15.21 8.39 1.83
CA GLY A 157 16.43 9.01 1.32
C GLY A 157 16.11 10.23 0.44
N LYS A 158 16.48 10.17 -0.83
CA LYS A 158 16.21 11.23 -1.82
C LYS A 158 14.95 11.00 -2.64
N GLY A 159 14.32 9.85 -2.51
CA GLY A 159 13.16 9.44 -3.29
C GLY A 159 11.87 9.43 -2.51
N PHE A 160 10.83 8.97 -3.17
CA PHE A 160 9.47 8.92 -2.64
C PHE A 160 8.89 7.54 -2.90
N TRP A 161 7.90 7.19 -2.10
CA TRP A 161 7.12 5.98 -2.31
C TRP A 161 5.65 6.22 -2.03
N THR A 162 4.81 5.41 -2.63
CA THR A 162 3.37 5.40 -2.42
C THR A 162 2.88 3.96 -2.37
N PHE A 163 2.11 3.63 -1.35
CA PHE A 163 1.47 2.34 -1.18
C PHE A 163 -0.04 2.49 -1.27
N TYR A 164 -0.66 1.59 -2.01
CA TYR A 164 -2.10 1.55 -2.22
C TYR A 164 -2.65 0.17 -1.87
N GLY A 165 -3.63 0.12 -0.96
CA GLY A 165 -4.38 -1.10 -0.67
C GLY A 165 -5.31 -1.45 -1.83
N GLY A 166 -5.26 -2.70 -2.31
CA GLY A 166 -5.97 -3.13 -3.50
C GLY A 166 -5.38 -2.64 -4.80
N HIS A 167 -5.97 -3.03 -5.92
CA HIS A 167 -5.47 -2.65 -7.24
C HIS A 167 -6.55 -2.45 -8.30
N ASP A 168 -7.77 -2.95 -8.05
CA ASP A 168 -8.85 -2.95 -9.03
C ASP A 168 -10.00 -2.06 -8.59
N PRO A 169 -9.95 -0.74 -8.90
CA PRO A 169 -11.11 0.10 -8.74
C PRO A 169 -12.21 -0.35 -9.73
N GLU A 170 -13.48 -0.23 -9.33
CA GLU A 170 -14.66 -0.61 -10.12
C GLU A 170 -14.88 -2.13 -10.25
N ASP A 171 -14.05 -2.96 -9.62
CA ASP A 171 -14.23 -4.40 -9.60
C ASP A 171 -14.39 -4.92 -8.16
N TYR A 172 -15.58 -5.46 -7.87
CA TYR A 172 -15.93 -6.01 -6.55
C TYR A 172 -15.91 -7.53 -6.47
N GLN A 173 -15.65 -8.19 -7.58
CA GLN A 173 -15.71 -9.66 -7.66
C GLN A 173 -14.41 -10.27 -8.20
N HIS A 174 -13.36 -9.48 -8.23
CA HIS A 174 -12.07 -9.85 -8.79
C HIS A 174 -11.72 -11.34 -8.55
N THR A 175 -11.82 -12.13 -9.61
CA THR A 175 -11.53 -13.57 -9.59
C THR A 175 -10.34 -13.88 -10.48
N VAL A 176 -9.55 -14.88 -10.06
CA VAL A 176 -8.39 -15.30 -10.86
C VAL A 176 -8.86 -15.80 -12.23
N GLY A 177 -8.35 -15.17 -13.29
CA GLY A 177 -8.62 -15.55 -14.69
C GLY A 177 -9.82 -14.86 -15.32
N GLU A 178 -10.47 -13.90 -14.65
CA GLU A 178 -11.47 -13.06 -15.30
C GLU A 178 -10.84 -12.07 -16.28
N GLU A 179 -11.66 -11.52 -17.17
CA GLU A 179 -11.24 -10.49 -18.13
C GLU A 179 -10.87 -9.20 -17.39
N PRO A 180 -9.81 -8.48 -17.85
CA PRO A 180 -9.45 -7.20 -17.27
C PRO A 180 -10.60 -6.18 -17.38
N THR A 181 -10.73 -5.31 -16.38
CA THR A 181 -11.71 -4.23 -16.39
C THR A 181 -11.56 -3.34 -17.63
N ASP A 182 -12.62 -3.20 -18.41
CA ASP A 182 -12.64 -2.29 -19.57
C ASP A 182 -12.72 -0.83 -19.10
N LEU A 183 -11.61 -0.11 -19.22
CA LEU A 183 -11.52 1.30 -18.82
C LEU A 183 -12.49 2.22 -19.57
N ASN A 184 -12.94 1.85 -20.77
CA ASN A 184 -13.90 2.63 -21.54
C ASN A 184 -15.29 2.67 -20.88
N LEU A 185 -15.60 1.67 -20.05
CA LEU A 185 -16.82 1.65 -19.27
C LEU A 185 -16.78 2.58 -18.05
N HIS A 186 -15.58 3.00 -17.65
CA HIS A 186 -15.33 3.78 -16.43
C HIS A 186 -14.53 5.08 -16.68
N PRO A 187 -14.91 5.92 -17.66
CA PRO A 187 -14.13 7.10 -18.06
C PRO A 187 -13.95 8.15 -16.96
N ASN A 188 -14.82 8.13 -15.96
CA ASN A 188 -14.81 9.06 -14.83
C ASN A 188 -14.47 8.38 -13.49
N SER A 189 -13.87 7.19 -13.51
CA SER A 189 -13.53 6.49 -12.29
C SER A 189 -12.54 7.28 -11.43
N PRO A 190 -12.89 7.61 -10.19
CA PRO A 190 -11.97 8.28 -9.28
C PRO A 190 -10.80 7.38 -8.88
N GLY A 191 -11.00 6.07 -8.82
CA GLY A 191 -9.96 5.10 -8.49
C GLY A 191 -8.89 5.03 -9.56
N PHE A 192 -9.27 4.87 -10.83
CA PHE A 192 -8.31 4.90 -11.93
C PHE A 192 -7.62 6.26 -12.06
N ARG A 193 -8.29 7.35 -11.70
CA ARG A 193 -7.67 8.68 -11.65
C ARG A 193 -6.52 8.74 -10.64
N LEU A 194 -6.65 8.12 -9.47
CA LEU A 194 -5.58 8.09 -8.48
C LEU A 194 -4.39 7.24 -8.94
N ILE A 195 -4.64 6.11 -9.58
CA ILE A 195 -3.58 5.30 -10.21
C ILE A 195 -2.84 6.14 -11.25
N LEU A 196 -3.57 6.82 -12.12
CA LEU A 196 -2.98 7.69 -13.15
C LEU A 196 -2.13 8.81 -12.54
N ASN A 197 -2.58 9.43 -11.44
CA ASN A 197 -1.81 10.44 -10.74
C ASN A 197 -0.44 9.91 -10.29
N ASN A 198 -0.38 8.67 -9.79
CA ASN A 198 0.88 8.03 -9.39
C ASN A 198 1.79 7.73 -10.59
N ILE A 199 1.23 7.27 -11.71
CA ILE A 199 1.98 6.99 -12.94
C ILE A 199 2.60 8.27 -13.52
N LEU A 200 1.86 9.36 -13.49
CA LEU A 200 2.29 10.65 -14.03
C LEU A 200 3.18 11.46 -13.07
N PHE A 201 3.11 11.17 -11.79
CA PHE A 201 3.80 11.94 -10.75
C PHE A 201 5.31 12.10 -10.99
N PRO A 202 6.09 11.07 -11.37
CA PRO A 202 7.53 11.21 -11.59
C PRO A 202 7.88 12.19 -12.72
N ALA A 203 6.98 12.37 -13.70
CA ALA A 203 7.15 13.30 -14.80
C ALA A 203 6.67 14.72 -14.47
N ALA A 204 6.04 14.93 -13.32
CA ALA A 204 5.52 16.23 -12.93
C ALA A 204 6.64 17.20 -12.61
N LYS A 205 6.61 18.37 -13.23
CA LYS A 205 7.58 19.45 -12.93
C LYS A 205 7.27 20.05 -11.58
N LYS A 206 8.27 20.11 -10.69
CA LYS A 206 8.18 20.88 -9.45
C LYS A 206 7.93 22.34 -9.79
N LYS A 207 6.77 22.86 -9.46
CA LYS A 207 6.50 24.32 -9.53
C LYS A 207 7.04 24.96 -8.27
N LYS A 208 7.65 26.15 -8.42
CA LYS A 208 7.96 26.99 -7.25
C LYS A 208 6.65 27.31 -6.54
N GLN A 209 6.65 27.15 -5.23
CA GLN A 209 5.50 27.59 -4.43
C GLN A 209 5.27 29.07 -4.67
N LYS A 210 4.04 29.47 -4.92
CA LYS A 210 3.66 30.88 -4.94
C LYS A 210 3.60 31.36 -3.49
N THR A 211 4.44 32.30 -3.17
CA THR A 211 4.40 33.05 -1.90
C THR A 211 3.17 33.95 -1.85
#